data_4434067ea8d1b451d3a416a117409393
#
_entry.id   4434067ea8d1b451d3a416a117409393
#
_cell.length_a   1.000
_cell.length_b   1.000
_cell.length_c   1.000
_cell.angle_alpha   90.00
_cell.angle_beta   90.00
_cell.angle_gamma   90.00
#
_symmetry.space_group_name_H-M   'P 1'
#
loop_
_entity.id
_entity.type
_entity.pdbx_description
1 polymer ?
#
loop_
_entity_poly.entity_id
_entity_poly.type
_entity_poly.pdbx_seq_one_letter_code
_entity_poly.pdbx_strand_id
1 'polypeptide(L)'
;MSDGKAISTHETRRRILHAGTELFRRSGYTGTGMKQIAQAAGAPFGSIYHFFPGGKAQLGEEVIRTSGAVYLGLISALMTPYEDRVAATADAFAAAAGTLAEVDFADPCPIATVAMEVASTDETLRQATSEVFDSWIDHLAAYYAEGGVPGSAARETASSVVALLEGAFMLGRAARSAEPVRAAGTAAAAIVRAALAGA
;
A
#
# COMPACT_ATOMS: atom_id res chain seq x y z
N MET A 1 -39.02 2.94 20.89
CA MET A 1 -37.90 2.36 21.68
C MET A 1 -36.79 2.05 20.69
N SER A 2 -35.76 2.85 20.74
CA SER A 2 -34.67 2.81 19.75
C SER A 2 -33.62 1.77 20.22
N ASP A 3 -33.53 0.65 19.52
CA ASP A 3 -32.43 -0.30 19.65
C ASP A 3 -31.14 0.32 19.10
N GLY A 4 -30.50 1.13 19.93
CA GLY A 4 -29.12 1.54 19.73
C GLY A 4 -28.21 0.36 19.97
N LYS A 5 -27.94 -0.46 18.92
CA LYS A 5 -26.96 -1.53 18.96
C LYS A 5 -25.61 -0.92 19.36
N ALA A 6 -25.16 -1.16 20.58
CA ALA A 6 -23.88 -0.69 21.05
C ALA A 6 -22.80 -1.20 20.09
N ILE A 7 -22.16 -0.27 19.37
CA ILE A 7 -21.06 -0.58 18.45
C ILE A 7 -19.96 -1.21 19.30
N SER A 8 -19.54 -2.44 18.95
CA SER A 8 -18.52 -3.14 19.72
C SER A 8 -17.22 -2.36 19.73
N THR A 9 -16.44 -2.44 20.81
CA THR A 9 -15.13 -1.82 20.96
C THR A 9 -14.21 -2.14 19.76
N HIS A 10 -14.28 -3.37 19.26
CA HIS A 10 -13.54 -3.83 18.11
C HIS A 10 -13.94 -3.11 16.82
N GLU A 11 -15.23 -2.85 16.63
CA GLU A 11 -15.77 -2.15 15.47
C GLU A 11 -15.34 -0.68 15.46
N THR A 12 -15.35 -0.01 16.61
CA THR A 12 -14.90 1.37 16.75
C THR A 12 -13.41 1.50 16.39
N ARG A 13 -12.55 0.59 16.90
CA ARG A 13 -11.12 0.60 16.57
C ARG A 13 -10.88 0.39 15.08
N ARG A 14 -11.60 -0.55 14.46
CA ARG A 14 -11.52 -0.81 13.01
C ARG A 14 -11.90 0.42 12.19
N ARG A 15 -12.98 1.12 12.55
CA ARG A 15 -13.39 2.37 11.87
C ARG A 15 -12.35 3.48 12.01
N ILE A 16 -11.69 3.60 13.16
CA ILE A 16 -10.62 4.58 13.36
C ILE A 16 -9.42 4.25 12.45
N LEU A 17 -8.99 3.01 12.38
CA LEU A 17 -7.92 2.59 11.47
C LEU A 17 -8.28 2.85 10.00
N HIS A 18 -9.47 2.48 9.58
CA HIS A 18 -9.96 2.73 8.23
C HIS A 18 -9.97 4.23 7.90
N ALA A 19 -10.51 5.06 8.78
CA ALA A 19 -10.52 6.51 8.62
C ALA A 19 -9.10 7.09 8.56
N GLY A 20 -8.17 6.55 9.37
CA GLY A 20 -6.76 6.90 9.34
C GLY A 20 -6.13 6.58 7.99
N THR A 21 -6.36 5.38 7.46
CA THR A 21 -5.89 4.96 6.13
C THR A 21 -6.36 5.91 5.04
N GLU A 22 -7.67 6.20 4.98
CA GLU A 22 -8.26 7.09 3.98
C GLU A 22 -7.68 8.51 4.04
N LEU A 23 -7.52 9.05 5.23
CA LEU A 23 -7.02 10.41 5.41
C LEU A 23 -5.51 10.51 5.13
N PHE A 24 -4.70 9.54 5.58
CA PHE A 24 -3.26 9.53 5.28
C PHE A 24 -3.00 9.41 3.79
N ARG A 25 -3.79 8.62 3.10
CA ARG A 25 -3.73 8.44 1.66
C ARG A 25 -3.99 9.76 0.90
N ARG A 26 -5.03 10.51 1.31
CA ARG A 26 -5.47 11.74 0.63
C ARG A 26 -4.67 12.98 1.02
N SER A 27 -4.35 13.10 2.30
CA SER A 27 -3.81 14.33 2.91
C SER A 27 -2.42 14.16 3.50
N GLY A 28 -1.85 12.97 3.43
CA GLY A 28 -0.61 12.62 4.07
C GLY A 28 -0.74 12.45 5.60
N TYR A 29 0.32 11.94 6.20
CA TYR A 29 0.38 11.81 7.65
C TYR A 29 0.39 13.19 8.31
N THR A 30 1.28 14.09 7.90
CA THR A 30 1.44 15.42 8.49
C THR A 30 0.18 16.25 8.37
N GLY A 31 -0.49 16.21 7.21
CA GLY A 31 -1.72 16.97 6.93
C GLY A 31 -2.98 16.45 7.64
N THR A 32 -2.91 15.30 8.30
CA THR A 32 -4.06 14.67 8.96
C THR A 32 -4.03 14.87 10.46
N GLY A 33 -5.11 15.41 11.05
CA GLY A 33 -5.27 15.61 12.49
C GLY A 33 -6.10 14.50 13.16
N MET A 34 -5.82 14.22 14.44
CA MET A 34 -6.57 13.23 15.24
C MET A 34 -8.07 13.53 15.34
N LYS A 35 -8.46 14.82 15.34
CA LYS A 35 -9.88 15.23 15.33
C LYS A 35 -10.57 14.87 14.02
N GLN A 36 -9.89 15.03 12.89
CA GLN A 36 -10.40 14.65 11.57
C GLN A 36 -10.61 13.13 11.49
N ILE A 37 -9.66 12.35 12.02
CA ILE A 37 -9.79 10.88 12.08
C ILE A 37 -10.98 10.47 12.94
N ALA A 38 -11.17 11.08 14.14
CA ALA A 38 -12.31 10.81 15.00
C ALA A 38 -13.64 11.10 14.28
N GLN A 39 -13.73 12.24 13.63
CA GLN A 39 -14.92 12.66 12.89
C GLN A 39 -15.21 11.71 11.72
N ALA A 40 -14.21 11.37 10.91
CA ALA A 40 -14.37 10.47 9.79
C ALA A 40 -14.75 9.05 10.24
N ALA A 41 -14.22 8.59 11.38
CA ALA A 41 -14.58 7.31 11.98
C ALA A 41 -15.97 7.27 12.63
N GLY A 42 -16.64 8.43 12.78
CA GLY A 42 -17.85 8.53 13.59
C GLY A 42 -17.64 8.09 15.04
N ALA A 43 -16.46 8.39 15.61
CA ALA A 43 -16.07 7.98 16.95
C ALA A 43 -15.89 9.21 17.86
N PRO A 44 -16.23 9.11 19.15
CA PRO A 44 -15.90 10.16 20.11
C PRO A 44 -14.40 10.40 20.15
N PHE A 45 -13.97 11.67 20.21
CA PHE A 45 -12.54 12.02 20.18
C PHE A 45 -11.73 11.32 21.27
N GLY A 46 -12.28 11.18 22.48
CA GLY A 46 -11.62 10.46 23.58
C GLY A 46 -11.39 8.97 23.30
N SER A 47 -12.20 8.36 22.43
CA SER A 47 -12.04 6.95 22.06
C SER A 47 -10.72 6.67 21.32
N ILE A 48 -10.21 7.65 20.57
CA ILE A 48 -8.93 7.48 19.88
C ILE A 48 -7.79 7.23 20.88
N TYR A 49 -7.70 8.05 21.91
CA TYR A 49 -6.64 7.90 22.93
C TYR A 49 -6.86 6.69 23.84
N HIS A 50 -8.09 6.16 23.92
CA HIS A 50 -8.35 4.89 24.58
C HIS A 50 -7.74 3.72 23.77
N PHE A 51 -7.89 3.73 22.44
CA PHE A 51 -7.37 2.68 21.56
C PHE A 51 -5.89 2.87 21.20
N PHE A 52 -5.45 4.12 21.11
CA PHE A 52 -4.11 4.51 20.68
C PHE A 52 -3.51 5.50 21.71
N PRO A 53 -3.12 5.01 22.89
CA PRO A 53 -2.58 5.86 23.95
C PRO A 53 -1.28 6.57 23.54
N GLY A 54 -0.51 6.02 22.61
CA GLY A 54 0.64 6.66 21.98
C GLY A 54 0.28 7.74 20.93
N GLY A 55 -1.02 8.06 20.81
CA GLY A 55 -1.50 9.13 19.97
C GLY A 55 -1.33 8.84 18.48
N LYS A 56 -1.01 9.92 17.72
CA LYS A 56 -0.95 9.87 16.26
C LYS A 56 0.17 8.95 15.74
N ALA A 57 1.31 8.88 16.43
CA ALA A 57 2.41 8.02 16.02
C ALA A 57 2.03 6.53 16.09
N GLN A 58 1.44 6.09 17.19
CA GLN A 58 0.94 4.71 17.33
C GLN A 58 -0.16 4.42 16.30
N LEU A 59 -1.12 5.32 16.13
CA LEU A 59 -2.17 5.15 15.13
C LEU A 59 -1.56 5.07 13.72
N GLY A 60 -0.57 5.91 13.40
CA GLY A 60 0.13 5.92 12.14
C GLY A 60 0.84 4.61 11.86
N GLU A 61 1.59 4.10 12.82
CA GLU A 61 2.25 2.80 12.71
C GLU A 61 1.25 1.67 12.44
N GLU A 62 0.15 1.61 13.20
CA GLU A 62 -0.86 0.58 13.01
C GLU A 62 -1.60 0.71 11.67
N VAL A 63 -1.86 1.92 11.19
CA VAL A 63 -2.43 2.17 9.86
C VAL A 63 -1.47 1.66 8.77
N ILE A 64 -0.17 1.98 8.86
CA ILE A 64 0.84 1.53 7.90
C ILE A 64 0.86 0.00 7.84
N ARG A 65 0.99 -0.68 8.98
CA ARG A 65 1.07 -2.14 9.06
C ARG A 65 -0.21 -2.82 8.57
N THR A 66 -1.37 -2.32 8.98
CA THR A 66 -2.66 -2.88 8.58
C THR A 66 -2.92 -2.69 7.08
N SER A 67 -2.66 -1.48 6.57
CA SER A 67 -2.79 -1.20 5.14
C SER A 67 -1.80 -2.02 4.32
N GLY A 68 -0.55 -2.12 4.78
CA GLY A 68 0.48 -2.93 4.13
C GLY A 68 0.06 -4.38 3.96
N ALA A 69 -0.52 -4.99 4.99
CA ALA A 69 -1.03 -6.37 4.93
C ALA A 69 -2.20 -6.52 3.96
N VAL A 70 -3.12 -5.53 3.90
CA VAL A 70 -4.25 -5.53 2.95
C VAL A 70 -3.74 -5.44 1.51
N TYR A 71 -2.80 -4.54 1.22
CA TYR A 71 -2.22 -4.42 -0.12
C TYR A 71 -1.42 -5.66 -0.53
N LEU A 72 -0.67 -6.27 0.41
CA LEU A 72 0.01 -7.54 0.14
C LEU A 72 -0.97 -8.64 -0.25
N GLY A 73 -2.08 -8.75 0.48
CA GLY A 73 -3.16 -9.69 0.15
C GLY A 73 -3.76 -9.44 -1.24
N LEU A 74 -3.93 -8.16 -1.63
CA LEU A 74 -4.42 -7.79 -2.95
C LEU A 74 -3.41 -8.18 -4.05
N ILE A 75 -2.13 -7.86 -3.88
CA ILE A 75 -1.05 -8.25 -4.81
C ILE A 75 -1.04 -9.77 -4.99
N SER A 76 -1.08 -10.51 -3.88
CA SER A 76 -1.11 -11.97 -3.90
C SER A 76 -2.32 -12.49 -4.67
N ALA A 77 -3.52 -11.98 -4.39
CA ALA A 77 -4.75 -12.41 -5.07
C ALA A 77 -4.75 -12.11 -6.57
N LEU A 78 -4.15 -11.01 -6.99
CA LEU A 78 -4.03 -10.65 -8.41
C LEU A 78 -3.02 -11.53 -9.15
N MET A 79 -1.95 -11.97 -8.51
CA MET A 79 -0.83 -12.65 -9.18
C MET A 79 -0.89 -14.18 -9.05
N THR A 80 -1.41 -14.73 -7.96
CA THR A 80 -1.45 -16.18 -7.70
C THR A 80 -2.14 -17.03 -8.79
N PRO A 81 -3.22 -16.56 -9.46
CA PRO A 81 -3.89 -17.35 -10.50
C PRO A 81 -3.05 -17.63 -11.75
N TYR A 82 -1.90 -16.97 -11.91
CA TYR A 82 -1.10 -17.04 -13.13
C TYR A 82 0.10 -17.97 -12.97
N GLU A 83 0.27 -18.91 -13.91
CA GLU A 83 1.52 -19.64 -14.09
C GLU A 83 2.58 -18.79 -14.80
N ASP A 84 2.17 -17.97 -15.77
CA ASP A 84 3.04 -17.02 -16.48
C ASP A 84 3.30 -15.76 -15.63
N ARG A 85 4.49 -15.66 -15.06
CA ARG A 85 4.93 -14.55 -14.20
C ARG A 85 5.00 -13.21 -14.94
N VAL A 86 5.26 -13.24 -16.25
CA VAL A 86 5.31 -12.04 -17.10
C VAL A 86 3.90 -11.49 -17.31
N ALA A 87 2.95 -12.37 -17.67
CA ALA A 87 1.55 -11.99 -17.83
C ALA A 87 0.95 -11.49 -16.50
N ALA A 88 1.18 -12.21 -15.39
CA ALA A 88 0.74 -11.79 -14.06
C ALA A 88 1.20 -10.38 -13.70
N THR A 89 2.48 -10.07 -13.96
CA THR A 89 3.04 -8.76 -13.68
C THR A 89 2.39 -7.67 -14.55
N ALA A 90 2.21 -7.92 -15.85
CA ALA A 90 1.57 -6.98 -16.75
C ALA A 90 0.11 -6.69 -16.33
N ASP A 91 -0.66 -7.73 -15.99
CA ASP A 91 -2.06 -7.62 -15.61
C ASP A 91 -2.22 -6.94 -14.25
N ALA A 92 -1.32 -7.17 -13.30
CA ALA A 92 -1.31 -6.44 -12.02
C ALA A 92 -1.15 -4.93 -12.22
N PHE A 93 -0.25 -4.49 -13.12
CA PHE A 93 -0.10 -3.07 -13.45
C PHE A 93 -1.30 -2.53 -14.23
N ALA A 94 -1.91 -3.32 -15.10
CA ALA A 94 -3.12 -2.93 -15.79
C ALA A 94 -4.30 -2.70 -14.83
N ALA A 95 -4.46 -3.59 -13.85
CA ALA A 95 -5.44 -3.45 -12.77
C ALA A 95 -5.16 -2.21 -11.92
N ALA A 96 -3.89 -1.98 -11.55
CA ALA A 96 -3.47 -0.79 -10.79
C ALA A 96 -3.76 0.51 -11.57
N ALA A 97 -3.54 0.53 -12.88
CA ALA A 97 -3.87 1.66 -13.75
C ALA A 97 -5.38 1.94 -13.82
N GLY A 98 -6.20 0.89 -13.85
CA GLY A 98 -7.66 0.98 -13.78
C GLY A 98 -8.12 1.58 -12.46
N THR A 99 -7.67 1.02 -11.35
CA THR A 99 -8.00 1.49 -10.00
C THR A 99 -7.61 2.96 -9.79
N LEU A 100 -6.42 3.37 -10.27
CA LEU A 100 -5.98 4.77 -10.16
C LEU A 100 -6.92 5.73 -10.88
N ALA A 101 -7.44 5.33 -12.06
CA ALA A 101 -8.41 6.13 -12.81
C ALA A 101 -9.78 6.18 -12.13
N GLU A 102 -10.26 5.06 -11.58
CA GLU A 102 -11.55 4.96 -10.86
C GLU A 102 -11.61 5.88 -9.63
N VAL A 103 -10.48 6.07 -8.94
CA VAL A 103 -10.38 6.98 -7.78
C VAL A 103 -9.97 8.41 -8.15
N ASP A 104 -10.14 8.79 -9.42
CA ASP A 104 -9.81 10.13 -9.94
C ASP A 104 -8.38 10.58 -9.60
N PHE A 105 -7.42 9.66 -9.68
CA PHE A 105 -6.00 9.89 -9.37
C PHE A 105 -5.74 10.42 -7.95
N ALA A 106 -6.72 10.31 -7.06
CA ALA A 106 -6.61 10.83 -5.69
C ALA A 106 -5.77 9.94 -4.78
N ASP A 107 -5.40 8.75 -5.26
CA ASP A 107 -5.02 7.67 -4.38
C ASP A 107 -3.81 6.86 -4.84
N PRO A 108 -2.63 7.31 -4.46
CA PRO A 108 -1.47 6.44 -4.51
C PRO A 108 -1.42 5.53 -3.27
N CYS A 109 -0.40 4.72 -3.21
CA CYS A 109 -0.08 3.89 -2.05
C CYS A 109 0.02 4.74 -0.75
N PRO A 110 -0.77 4.46 0.29
CA PRO A 110 -0.69 5.18 1.55
C PRO A 110 0.66 5.00 2.24
N ILE A 111 1.33 3.86 2.01
CA ILE A 111 2.63 3.55 2.58
C ILE A 111 3.69 4.48 1.99
N ALA A 112 3.74 4.60 0.65
CA ALA A 112 4.69 5.49 -0.03
C ALA A 112 4.45 6.96 0.33
N THR A 113 3.18 7.39 0.42
CA THR A 113 2.83 8.76 0.81
C THR A 113 3.38 9.08 2.19
N VAL A 114 3.16 8.21 3.18
CA VAL A 114 3.67 8.42 4.53
C VAL A 114 5.20 8.30 4.57
N ALA A 115 5.79 7.31 3.89
CA ALA A 115 7.25 7.12 3.87
C ALA A 115 7.99 8.37 3.41
N MET A 116 7.51 9.04 2.36
CA MET A 116 8.11 10.28 1.85
C MET A 116 8.07 11.43 2.86
N GLU A 117 7.04 11.50 3.72
CA GLU A 117 6.91 12.55 4.72
C GLU A 117 7.77 12.31 5.97
N VAL A 118 7.88 11.05 6.40
CA VAL A 118 8.39 10.72 7.74
C VAL A 118 9.83 10.20 7.74
N ALA A 119 10.40 9.87 6.58
CA ALA A 119 11.71 9.21 6.48
C ALA A 119 12.85 9.92 7.25
N SER A 120 12.76 11.24 7.38
CA SER A 120 13.78 12.05 8.08
C SER A 120 13.30 12.61 9.43
N THR A 121 12.05 12.33 9.85
CA THR A 121 11.45 13.03 11.00
C THR A 121 10.87 12.10 12.07
N ASP A 122 10.53 10.86 11.71
CA ASP A 122 9.92 9.88 12.63
C ASP A 122 10.49 8.48 12.36
N GLU A 123 11.39 8.02 13.23
CA GLU A 123 12.07 6.75 13.07
C GLU A 123 11.12 5.54 13.18
N THR A 124 10.10 5.60 14.04
CA THR A 124 9.13 4.52 14.21
C THR A 124 8.31 4.33 12.93
N LEU A 125 7.82 5.41 12.35
CA LEU A 125 7.05 5.34 11.10
C LEU A 125 7.93 5.01 9.90
N ARG A 126 9.18 5.53 9.85
CA ARG A 126 10.16 5.15 8.84
C ARG A 126 10.40 3.64 8.84
N GLN A 127 10.63 3.07 10.02
CA GLN A 127 10.84 1.63 10.17
C GLN A 127 9.59 0.84 9.76
N ALA A 128 8.40 1.26 10.19
CA ALA A 128 7.15 0.59 9.82
C ALA A 128 6.92 0.57 8.30
N THR A 129 7.20 1.69 7.60
CA THR A 129 7.10 1.74 6.14
C THR A 129 8.14 0.86 5.45
N SER A 130 9.38 0.85 5.94
CA SER A 130 10.45 -0.01 5.42
C SER A 130 10.09 -1.49 5.54
N GLU A 131 9.61 -1.93 6.70
CA GLU A 131 9.21 -3.31 6.95
C GLU A 131 8.04 -3.75 6.05
N VAL A 132 7.10 -2.85 5.77
CA VAL A 132 6.00 -3.13 4.83
C VAL A 132 6.53 -3.32 3.41
N PHE A 133 7.38 -2.41 2.90
CA PHE A 133 7.98 -2.57 1.58
C PHE A 133 8.84 -3.82 1.48
N ASP A 134 9.63 -4.13 2.50
CA ASP A 134 10.41 -5.36 2.56
C ASP A 134 9.51 -6.60 2.49
N SER A 135 8.37 -6.61 3.19
CA SER A 135 7.42 -7.71 3.13
C SER A 135 6.83 -7.93 1.73
N TRP A 136 6.55 -6.84 1.00
CA TRP A 136 6.06 -6.92 -0.38
C TRP A 136 7.14 -7.43 -1.35
N ILE A 137 8.37 -6.93 -1.19
CA ILE A 137 9.53 -7.37 -1.98
C ILE A 137 9.82 -8.84 -1.73
N ASP A 138 9.82 -9.29 -0.48
CA ASP A 138 10.07 -10.69 -0.12
C ASP A 138 9.00 -11.62 -0.70
N HIS A 139 7.72 -11.22 -0.62
CA HIS A 139 6.61 -11.98 -1.20
C HIS A 139 6.74 -12.11 -2.73
N LEU A 140 7.01 -11.01 -3.42
CA LEU A 140 7.19 -11.01 -4.87
C LEU A 140 8.46 -11.77 -5.28
N ALA A 141 9.54 -11.68 -4.50
CA ALA A 141 10.76 -12.44 -4.75
C ALA A 141 10.50 -13.95 -4.67
N ALA A 142 9.78 -14.41 -3.64
CA ALA A 142 9.37 -15.81 -3.54
C ALA A 142 8.50 -16.24 -4.74
N TYR A 143 7.51 -15.41 -5.10
CA TYR A 143 6.64 -15.67 -6.26
C TYR A 143 7.41 -15.79 -7.57
N TYR A 144 8.38 -14.91 -7.82
CA TYR A 144 9.20 -14.98 -9.03
C TYR A 144 10.18 -16.16 -9.00
N ALA A 145 10.77 -16.47 -7.84
CA ALA A 145 11.65 -17.61 -7.68
C ALA A 145 10.92 -18.94 -7.94
N GLU A 146 9.72 -19.10 -7.43
CA GLU A 146 8.85 -20.25 -7.72
C GLU A 146 8.51 -20.36 -9.21
N GLY A 147 8.47 -19.24 -9.93
CA GLY A 147 8.24 -19.18 -11.37
C GLY A 147 9.50 -19.41 -12.21
N GLY A 148 10.67 -19.63 -11.59
CA GLY A 148 11.92 -19.94 -12.29
C GLY A 148 12.92 -18.79 -12.37
N VAL A 149 12.66 -17.63 -11.78
CA VAL A 149 13.69 -16.58 -11.66
C VAL A 149 14.77 -17.06 -10.69
N PRO A 150 16.08 -17.01 -11.03
CA PRO A 150 17.14 -17.40 -10.11
C PRO A 150 17.06 -16.65 -8.79
N GLY A 151 17.23 -17.34 -7.67
CA GLY A 151 17.07 -16.77 -6.33
C GLY A 151 17.95 -15.52 -6.09
N SER A 152 19.14 -15.47 -6.69
CA SER A 152 20.02 -14.29 -6.64
C SER A 152 19.43 -13.06 -7.35
N ALA A 153 18.61 -13.25 -8.40
CA ALA A 153 17.98 -12.19 -9.18
C ALA A 153 16.53 -11.88 -8.70
N ALA A 154 15.89 -12.81 -7.98
CA ALA A 154 14.48 -12.69 -7.64
C ALA A 154 14.17 -11.46 -6.78
N ARG A 155 14.99 -11.18 -5.75
CA ARG A 155 14.80 -9.99 -4.90
C ARG A 155 15.07 -8.68 -5.64
N GLU A 156 16.07 -8.64 -6.52
CA GLU A 156 16.35 -7.46 -7.36
C GLU A 156 15.20 -7.20 -8.33
N THR A 157 14.69 -8.25 -8.97
CA THR A 157 13.50 -8.19 -9.83
C THR A 157 12.28 -7.65 -9.07
N ALA A 158 11.98 -8.21 -7.90
CA ALA A 158 10.88 -7.78 -7.05
C ALA A 158 11.02 -6.31 -6.61
N SER A 159 12.21 -5.91 -6.17
CA SER A 159 12.49 -4.52 -5.78
C SER A 159 12.29 -3.56 -6.95
N SER A 160 12.73 -3.94 -8.15
CA SER A 160 12.53 -3.13 -9.37
C SER A 160 11.06 -2.99 -9.73
N VAL A 161 10.28 -4.06 -9.61
CA VAL A 161 8.84 -4.05 -9.88
C VAL A 161 8.09 -3.14 -8.90
N VAL A 162 8.39 -3.22 -7.60
CA VAL A 162 7.79 -2.34 -6.58
C VAL A 162 8.18 -0.88 -6.82
N ALA A 163 9.45 -0.60 -7.08
CA ALA A 163 9.93 0.75 -7.36
C ALA A 163 9.29 1.37 -8.61
N LEU A 164 9.09 0.58 -9.67
CA LEU A 164 8.38 1.01 -10.88
C LEU A 164 6.91 1.35 -10.58
N LEU A 165 6.22 0.53 -9.78
CA LEU A 165 4.82 0.76 -9.44
C LEU A 165 4.66 2.04 -8.64
N GLU A 166 5.44 2.22 -7.57
CA GLU A 166 5.36 3.40 -6.71
C GLU A 166 5.75 4.69 -7.45
N GLY A 167 6.81 4.65 -8.25
CA GLY A 167 7.18 5.77 -9.12
C GLY A 167 6.12 6.11 -10.15
N ALA A 168 5.49 5.10 -10.74
CA ALA A 168 4.43 5.28 -11.72
C ALA A 168 3.14 5.85 -11.10
N PHE A 169 2.79 5.47 -9.88
CA PHE A 169 1.68 6.07 -9.14
C PHE A 169 1.93 7.57 -8.89
N MET A 170 3.13 7.94 -8.47
CA MET A 170 3.49 9.33 -8.26
C MET A 170 3.36 10.14 -9.56
N LEU A 171 3.89 9.65 -10.68
CA LEU A 171 3.80 10.29 -11.99
C LEU A 171 2.36 10.35 -12.50
N GLY A 172 1.61 9.26 -12.38
CA GLY A 172 0.22 9.17 -12.80
C GLY A 172 -0.69 10.15 -12.06
N ARG A 173 -0.48 10.28 -10.75
CA ARG A 173 -1.19 11.28 -9.93
C ARG A 173 -0.87 12.71 -10.37
N ALA A 174 0.40 13.04 -10.55
CA ALA A 174 0.83 14.36 -10.97
C ALA A 174 0.28 14.74 -12.35
N ALA A 175 0.27 13.78 -13.27
CA ALA A 175 -0.23 13.98 -14.65
C ALA A 175 -1.74 13.81 -14.78
N ARG A 176 -2.46 13.33 -13.74
CA ARG A 176 -3.86 12.86 -13.82
C ARG A 176 -4.09 11.92 -14.98
N SER A 177 -3.20 10.92 -15.12
CA SER A 177 -3.16 9.97 -16.23
C SER A 177 -2.73 8.59 -15.75
N ALA A 178 -3.37 7.54 -16.26
CA ALA A 178 -2.97 6.16 -16.00
C ALA A 178 -1.83 5.68 -16.93
N GLU A 179 -1.40 6.52 -17.85
CA GLU A 179 -0.36 6.18 -18.83
C GLU A 179 0.97 5.81 -18.16
N PRO A 180 1.51 6.55 -17.17
CA PRO A 180 2.74 6.16 -16.48
C PRO A 180 2.67 4.75 -15.86
N VAL A 181 1.52 4.35 -15.30
CA VAL A 181 1.35 3.01 -14.71
C VAL A 181 1.35 1.93 -15.79
N ARG A 182 0.70 2.17 -16.94
CA ARG A 182 0.74 1.24 -18.09
C ARG A 182 2.15 1.10 -18.65
N ALA A 183 2.87 2.21 -18.83
CA ALA A 183 4.26 2.20 -19.30
C ALA A 183 5.18 1.43 -18.33
N ALA A 184 5.03 1.66 -17.03
CA ALA A 184 5.75 0.94 -15.99
C ALA A 184 5.44 -0.57 -16.01
N GLY A 185 4.19 -0.96 -16.28
CA GLY A 185 3.79 -2.36 -16.44
C GLY A 185 4.51 -3.06 -17.59
N THR A 186 4.64 -2.37 -18.74
CA THR A 186 5.42 -2.88 -19.88
C THR A 186 6.89 -3.10 -19.50
N ALA A 187 7.49 -2.15 -18.80
CA ALA A 187 8.87 -2.24 -18.34
C ALA A 187 9.05 -3.35 -17.28
N ALA A 188 8.14 -3.45 -16.30
CA ALA A 188 8.16 -4.48 -15.27
C ALA A 188 8.07 -5.90 -15.87
N ALA A 189 7.14 -6.10 -16.82
CA ALA A 189 7.02 -7.37 -17.54
C ALA A 189 8.29 -7.72 -18.34
N ALA A 190 8.96 -6.73 -18.93
CA ALA A 190 10.23 -6.94 -19.64
C ALA A 190 11.36 -7.32 -18.67
N ILE A 191 11.43 -6.73 -17.48
CA ILE A 191 12.40 -7.07 -16.43
C ILE A 191 12.20 -8.52 -15.99
N VAL A 192 10.96 -8.92 -15.69
CA VAL A 192 10.64 -10.30 -15.27
C VAL A 192 11.00 -11.30 -16.37
N ARG A 193 10.69 -10.99 -17.64
CA ARG A 193 11.04 -11.84 -18.78
C ARG A 193 12.56 -12.00 -18.93
N ALA A 194 13.32 -10.93 -18.76
CA ALA A 194 14.77 -10.97 -18.83
C ALA A 194 15.36 -11.79 -17.67
N ALA A 195 14.82 -11.68 -16.46
CA ALA A 195 15.24 -12.45 -15.30
C ALA A 195 14.98 -13.96 -15.49
N LEU A 196 13.86 -14.34 -16.09
CA LEU A 196 13.53 -15.73 -16.45
C LEU A 196 14.45 -16.28 -17.56
N ALA A 197 14.86 -15.47 -18.52
CA ALA A 197 15.73 -15.89 -19.62
C ALA A 197 17.20 -16.03 -19.20
N GLY A 198 17.60 -15.44 -18.08
CA GLY A 198 18.95 -15.57 -17.50
C GLY A 198 19.10 -16.76 -16.54
N ALA A 199 18.10 -17.64 -16.47
CA ALA A 199 18.03 -18.80 -15.61
C ALA A 199 18.75 -20.03 -16.21
#